data_3993aeb1f2e1b8a9f5ea33b287ba9698
#
_entry.id   3993aeb1f2e1b8a9f5ea33b287ba9698
#
_cell.length_a   1.000
_cell.length_b   1.000
_cell.length_c   1.000
_cell.angle_alpha   90.00
_cell.angle_beta   90.00
_cell.angle_gamma   90.00
#
_symmetry.space_group_name_H-M   'P 1'
#
loop_
_entity.id
_entity.type
_entity.pdbx_description
1 polymer ?
#
loop_
_entity_poly.entity_id
_entity_poly.type
_entity_poly.pdbx_seq_one_letter_code
_entity_poly.pdbx_strand_id
1 'polypeptide(L)'
;IVCNNNFHGRTTTVISFSTDPGSKDYFGPHTPGFIHIPHGDTIALEDKLKKDKNVVAFLVEPIQGEAGVNVPDPDYLKKVRHLCSQYNVLMIADEIQTGLGRTGSLLASCGNCDCNSSCEQQSSYVRPDILILAKALSGGTYPISAVLCDSDIMEVIQPGQHGSTFGGNPFAASIAK
;
A
#
# COMPACT_ATOMS: atom_id res chain seq x y z
N ILE A 1 0.38 -6.49 -9.43
CA ILE A 1 -0.62 -7.37 -8.79
C ILE A 1 -1.36 -6.60 -7.72
N VAL A 2 -2.66 -6.85 -7.54
CA VAL A 2 -3.52 -6.29 -6.50
C VAL A 2 -4.40 -7.39 -5.89
N CYS A 3 -4.97 -7.16 -4.72
CA CYS A 3 -5.92 -8.10 -4.12
C CYS A 3 -7.34 -7.89 -4.63
N ASN A 4 -8.16 -8.95 -4.66
CA ASN A 4 -9.60 -8.83 -4.79
C ASN A 4 -10.18 -8.02 -3.61
N ASN A 5 -11.29 -7.35 -3.81
CA ASN A 5 -11.98 -6.53 -2.82
C ASN A 5 -11.11 -5.40 -2.26
N ASN A 6 -10.10 -4.96 -3.01
CA ASN A 6 -9.24 -3.85 -2.61
C ASN A 6 -9.98 -2.51 -2.62
N PHE A 7 -9.49 -1.57 -1.80
CA PHE A 7 -9.89 -0.17 -1.88
C PHE A 7 -8.68 0.75 -1.74
N HIS A 8 -8.24 1.35 -2.84
CA HIS A 8 -7.07 2.24 -2.89
C HIS A 8 -7.43 3.67 -3.33
N GLY A 9 -8.71 4.03 -3.30
CA GLY A 9 -9.20 5.33 -3.71
C GLY A 9 -10.11 5.30 -4.95
N ARG A 10 -10.36 6.46 -5.56
CA ARG A 10 -11.35 6.61 -6.62
C ARG A 10 -10.86 7.35 -7.86
N THR A 11 -9.55 7.48 -8.05
CA THR A 11 -9.00 7.98 -9.32
C THR A 11 -9.16 6.94 -10.43
N THR A 12 -9.18 7.37 -11.68
CA THR A 12 -9.46 6.48 -12.83
C THR A 12 -8.54 5.27 -12.88
N THR A 13 -7.24 5.43 -12.66
CA THR A 13 -6.30 4.31 -12.63
C THR A 13 -6.60 3.37 -11.45
N VAL A 14 -6.91 3.90 -10.28
CA VAL A 14 -7.19 3.11 -9.08
C VAL A 14 -8.47 2.30 -9.23
N ILE A 15 -9.56 2.89 -9.73
CA ILE A 15 -10.80 2.14 -9.97
C ILE A 15 -10.65 1.11 -11.08
N SER A 16 -9.66 1.27 -11.97
CA SER A 16 -9.38 0.29 -13.04
C SER A 16 -9.06 -1.10 -12.50
N PHE A 17 -8.48 -1.18 -11.30
CA PHE A 17 -8.19 -2.44 -10.62
C PHE A 17 -9.09 -2.70 -9.40
N SER A 18 -10.17 -1.97 -9.24
CA SER A 18 -11.22 -2.35 -8.29
C SER A 18 -11.98 -3.58 -8.78
N THR A 19 -12.39 -4.44 -7.86
CA THR A 19 -13.32 -5.55 -8.12
C THR A 19 -14.74 -5.21 -7.71
N ASP A 20 -14.99 -3.99 -7.22
CA ASP A 20 -16.33 -3.48 -6.91
C ASP A 20 -16.97 -2.86 -8.17
N PRO A 21 -18.03 -3.47 -8.73
CA PRO A 21 -18.72 -2.93 -9.89
C PRO A 21 -19.25 -1.51 -9.66
N GLY A 22 -19.73 -1.21 -8.44
CA GLY A 22 -20.28 0.10 -8.10
C GLY A 22 -19.25 1.24 -8.16
N SER A 23 -17.96 0.92 -7.98
CA SER A 23 -16.87 1.89 -8.10
C SER A 23 -16.28 1.97 -9.50
N LYS A 24 -16.47 0.94 -10.33
CA LYS A 24 -15.76 0.75 -11.59
C LYS A 24 -16.64 0.96 -12.82
N ASP A 25 -17.84 0.38 -12.81
CA ASP A 25 -18.69 0.35 -13.99
C ASP A 25 -19.10 1.76 -14.41
N TYR A 26 -19.07 2.02 -15.71
CA TYR A 26 -19.40 3.31 -16.34
C TYR A 26 -18.42 4.46 -16.10
N PHE A 27 -17.28 4.24 -15.42
CA PHE A 27 -16.26 5.27 -15.14
C PHE A 27 -14.98 5.13 -15.96
N GLY A 28 -15.01 4.37 -17.06
CA GLY A 28 -13.87 4.21 -17.98
C GLY A 28 -13.54 5.48 -18.80
N PRO A 29 -12.48 5.43 -19.62
CA PRO A 29 -11.68 4.24 -19.95
C PRO A 29 -10.80 3.77 -18.80
N HIS A 30 -10.60 2.45 -18.69
CA HIS A 30 -9.81 1.85 -17.63
C HIS A 30 -8.36 1.62 -18.05
N THR A 31 -7.44 1.85 -17.10
CA THR A 31 -6.00 1.54 -17.27
C THR A 31 -5.80 0.02 -17.21
N PRO A 32 -5.14 -0.61 -18.20
CA PRO A 32 -4.85 -2.04 -18.19
C PRO A 32 -3.59 -2.37 -17.35
N GLY A 33 -3.29 -3.68 -17.24
CA GLY A 33 -2.03 -4.18 -16.68
C GLY A 33 -2.12 -4.59 -15.20
N PHE A 34 -3.32 -4.84 -14.69
CA PHE A 34 -3.53 -5.29 -13.31
C PHE A 34 -3.93 -6.77 -13.25
N ILE A 35 -3.31 -7.50 -12.33
CA ILE A 35 -3.59 -8.91 -12.05
C ILE A 35 -4.18 -8.99 -10.66
N HIS A 36 -5.33 -9.66 -10.52
CA HIS A 36 -6.01 -9.84 -9.24
C HIS A 36 -5.71 -11.21 -8.64
N ILE A 37 -5.53 -11.22 -7.30
CA ILE A 37 -5.42 -12.45 -6.50
C ILE A 37 -6.29 -12.32 -5.24
N PRO A 38 -6.67 -13.42 -4.56
CA PRO A 38 -7.32 -13.32 -3.27
C PRO A 38 -6.41 -12.65 -2.22
N HIS A 39 -6.99 -11.82 -1.34
CA HIS A 39 -6.27 -11.29 -0.18
C HIS A 39 -5.91 -12.43 0.79
N GLY A 40 -4.71 -12.42 1.33
CA GLY A 40 -4.22 -13.47 2.22
C GLY A 40 -3.62 -14.70 1.50
N ASP A 41 -3.74 -14.81 0.19
CA ASP A 41 -3.29 -15.97 -0.59
C ASP A 41 -1.88 -15.78 -1.16
N THR A 42 -0.87 -16.23 -0.41
CA THR A 42 0.54 -16.19 -0.84
C THR A 42 0.87 -17.23 -1.92
N ILE A 43 0.07 -18.31 -2.04
CA ILE A 43 0.27 -19.33 -3.07
C ILE A 43 -0.14 -18.73 -4.42
N ALA A 44 -1.29 -18.04 -4.47
CA ALA A 44 -1.71 -17.34 -5.68
C ALA A 44 -0.72 -16.24 -6.09
N LEU A 45 -0.14 -15.51 -5.11
CA LEU A 45 0.90 -14.52 -5.38
C LEU A 45 2.12 -15.17 -6.04
N GLU A 46 2.66 -16.21 -5.41
CA GLU A 46 3.85 -16.90 -5.93
C GLU A 46 3.62 -17.49 -7.33
N ASP A 47 2.46 -18.08 -7.56
CA ASP A 47 2.09 -18.64 -8.87
C ASP A 47 2.10 -17.57 -9.97
N LYS A 48 1.57 -16.37 -9.69
CA LYS A 48 1.62 -15.24 -10.63
C LYS A 48 3.04 -14.74 -10.88
N LEU A 49 3.85 -14.60 -9.83
CA LEU A 49 5.24 -14.15 -9.94
C LEU A 49 6.14 -15.15 -10.69
N LYS A 50 5.83 -16.45 -10.58
CA LYS A 50 6.51 -17.49 -11.38
C LYS A 50 6.20 -17.40 -12.88
N LYS A 51 4.93 -17.14 -13.20
CA LYS A 51 4.41 -17.18 -14.58
C LYS A 51 4.64 -15.90 -15.37
N ASP A 52 4.60 -14.74 -14.73
CA ASP A 52 4.74 -13.45 -15.39
C ASP A 52 5.92 -12.65 -14.83
N LYS A 53 6.96 -12.52 -15.63
CA LYS A 53 8.18 -11.78 -15.27
C LYS A 53 8.06 -10.27 -15.49
N ASN A 54 6.95 -9.79 -16.04
CA ASN A 54 6.68 -8.37 -16.21
C ASN A 54 5.97 -7.73 -14.99
N VAL A 55 5.66 -8.53 -13.97
CA VAL A 55 5.14 -8.00 -12.71
C VAL A 55 6.20 -7.14 -12.04
N VAL A 56 5.88 -5.87 -11.82
CA VAL A 56 6.81 -4.88 -11.22
C VAL A 56 6.50 -4.59 -9.76
N ALA A 57 5.24 -4.76 -9.33
CA ALA A 57 4.82 -4.44 -7.97
C ALA A 57 3.63 -5.29 -7.50
N PHE A 58 3.55 -5.48 -6.18
CA PHE A 58 2.38 -5.98 -5.48
C PHE A 58 1.88 -4.91 -4.51
N LEU A 59 0.67 -4.39 -4.75
CA LEU A 59 -0.01 -3.41 -3.89
C LEU A 59 -0.98 -4.14 -2.97
N VAL A 60 -0.83 -3.93 -1.67
CA VAL A 60 -1.60 -4.65 -0.64
C VAL A 60 -2.00 -3.74 0.52
N GLU A 61 -3.24 -3.89 0.98
CA GLU A 61 -3.67 -3.41 2.30
C GLU A 61 -3.25 -4.46 3.34
N PRO A 62 -2.53 -4.10 4.42
CA PRO A 62 -2.22 -5.04 5.50
C PRO A 62 -3.48 -5.71 6.09
N ILE A 63 -4.55 -4.94 6.22
CA ILE A 63 -5.90 -5.38 6.57
C ILE A 63 -6.84 -4.67 5.60
N GLN A 64 -7.70 -5.40 4.93
CA GLN A 64 -8.70 -4.78 4.07
C GLN A 64 -9.84 -4.21 4.93
N GLY A 65 -9.88 -2.89 5.06
CA GLY A 65 -10.88 -2.20 5.89
C GLY A 65 -12.25 -2.12 5.20
N GLU A 66 -12.31 -1.56 4.02
CA GLU A 66 -13.56 -1.33 3.28
C GLU A 66 -14.28 -2.61 2.87
N ALA A 67 -13.55 -3.69 2.68
CA ALA A 67 -14.09 -5.00 2.34
C ALA A 67 -14.71 -5.76 3.54
N GLY A 68 -14.78 -5.17 4.72
CA GLY A 68 -15.40 -5.76 5.91
C GLY A 68 -14.40 -6.20 6.99
N VAL A 69 -13.25 -5.52 7.07
CA VAL A 69 -12.18 -5.77 8.06
C VAL A 69 -11.60 -7.19 7.92
N ASN A 70 -11.12 -7.50 6.74
CA ASN A 70 -10.48 -8.79 6.45
C ASN A 70 -9.03 -8.78 6.96
N VAL A 71 -8.79 -9.50 8.04
CA VAL A 71 -7.47 -9.66 8.65
C VAL A 71 -6.83 -10.95 8.13
N PRO A 72 -5.66 -10.89 7.47
CA PRO A 72 -4.98 -12.09 6.98
C PRO A 72 -4.26 -12.83 8.12
N ASP A 73 -3.70 -14.01 7.81
CA ASP A 73 -2.85 -14.75 8.75
C ASP A 73 -1.69 -13.89 9.25
N PRO A 74 -1.25 -14.06 10.51
CA PRO A 74 -0.18 -13.24 11.11
C PRO A 74 1.13 -13.19 10.30
N ASP A 75 1.46 -14.26 9.60
CA ASP A 75 2.68 -14.36 8.78
C ASP A 75 2.51 -13.92 7.31
N TYR A 76 1.32 -13.48 6.94
CA TYR A 76 1.01 -13.14 5.55
C TYR A 76 1.97 -12.10 4.98
N LEU A 77 2.11 -10.94 5.63
CA LEU A 77 2.97 -9.87 5.13
C LEU A 77 4.45 -10.25 5.08
N LYS A 78 4.92 -11.09 6.02
CA LYS A 78 6.30 -11.63 5.98
C LYS A 78 6.52 -12.50 4.75
N LYS A 79 5.58 -13.39 4.46
CA LYS A 79 5.61 -14.24 3.27
C LYS A 79 5.55 -13.40 1.99
N VAL A 80 4.68 -12.38 1.96
CA VAL A 80 4.60 -11.41 0.85
C VAL A 80 5.94 -10.72 0.65
N ARG A 81 6.55 -10.16 1.71
CA ARG A 81 7.86 -9.50 1.61
C ARG A 81 8.92 -10.44 1.05
N HIS A 82 8.95 -11.68 1.56
CA HIS A 82 9.90 -12.69 1.08
C HIS A 82 9.72 -12.96 -0.43
N LEU A 83 8.49 -13.18 -0.88
CA LEU A 83 8.19 -13.41 -2.29
C LEU A 83 8.55 -12.20 -3.16
N CYS A 84 8.18 -10.99 -2.75
CA CYS A 84 8.53 -9.78 -3.48
C CYS A 84 10.06 -9.64 -3.63
N SER A 85 10.82 -9.89 -2.57
CA SER A 85 12.28 -9.88 -2.62
C SER A 85 12.86 -10.97 -3.53
N GLN A 86 12.33 -12.19 -3.43
CA GLN A 86 12.78 -13.34 -4.23
C GLN A 86 12.57 -13.13 -5.73
N TYR A 87 11.48 -12.48 -6.11
CA TYR A 87 11.12 -12.26 -7.53
C TYR A 87 11.49 -10.87 -8.05
N ASN A 88 12.18 -10.05 -7.24
CA ASN A 88 12.56 -8.67 -7.57
C ASN A 88 11.35 -7.81 -7.96
N VAL A 89 10.31 -7.82 -7.11
CA VAL A 89 9.05 -7.11 -7.28
C VAL A 89 8.88 -6.16 -6.09
N LEU A 90 8.46 -4.92 -6.33
CA LEU A 90 8.23 -3.95 -5.28
C LEU A 90 7.00 -4.33 -4.43
N MET A 91 7.15 -4.31 -3.11
CA MET A 91 6.05 -4.40 -2.18
C MET A 91 5.54 -3.00 -1.84
N ILE A 92 4.29 -2.72 -2.15
CA ILE A 92 3.62 -1.45 -1.83
C ILE A 92 2.59 -1.72 -0.74
N ALA A 93 2.79 -1.15 0.44
CA ALA A 93 1.83 -1.25 1.54
C ALA A 93 0.93 -0.01 1.57
N ASP A 94 -0.37 -0.22 1.41
CA ASP A 94 -1.37 0.82 1.62
C ASP A 94 -1.80 0.81 3.10
N GLU A 95 -1.19 1.69 3.85
CA GLU A 95 -1.48 1.92 5.27
C GLU A 95 -2.35 3.16 5.50
N ILE A 96 -3.07 3.60 4.47
CA ILE A 96 -3.94 4.79 4.57
C ILE A 96 -4.97 4.63 5.68
N GLN A 97 -5.56 3.45 5.82
CA GLN A 97 -6.55 3.16 6.86
C GLN A 97 -5.93 2.47 8.07
N THR A 98 -4.95 1.61 7.89
CA THR A 98 -4.39 0.75 8.94
C THR A 98 -3.28 1.41 9.74
N GLY A 99 -2.59 2.41 9.16
CA GLY A 99 -1.44 3.05 9.76
C GLY A 99 -1.78 4.05 10.86
N LEU A 100 -0.71 4.59 11.45
CA LEU A 100 -0.72 5.70 12.41
C LEU A 100 -1.56 5.41 13.66
N GLY A 101 -1.37 4.22 14.23
CA GLY A 101 -1.98 3.81 15.49
C GLY A 101 -3.34 3.12 15.37
N ARG A 102 -3.95 3.06 14.18
CA ARG A 102 -5.31 2.48 14.00
C ARG A 102 -5.42 1.03 14.46
N THR A 103 -4.38 0.23 14.30
CA THR A 103 -4.33 -1.19 14.63
C THR A 103 -3.61 -1.50 15.96
N GLY A 104 -3.28 -0.45 16.73
CA GLY A 104 -2.56 -0.59 18.01
C GLY A 104 -1.04 -0.44 17.89
N SER A 105 -0.50 -0.53 16.67
CA SER A 105 0.91 -0.26 16.36
C SER A 105 1.00 0.98 15.47
N LEU A 106 2.21 1.57 15.33
CA LEU A 106 2.39 2.71 14.42
C LEU A 106 1.95 2.37 13.00
N LEU A 107 2.33 1.21 12.49
CA LEU A 107 1.89 0.64 11.22
C LEU A 107 1.40 -0.78 11.44
N ALA A 108 0.41 -1.23 10.67
CA ALA A 108 -0.03 -2.62 10.71
C ALA A 108 1.07 -3.58 10.23
N SER A 109 1.94 -3.14 9.31
CA SER A 109 3.12 -3.88 8.86
C SER A 109 4.20 -4.03 9.94
N CYS A 110 4.16 -3.26 11.02
CA CYS A 110 5.03 -3.45 12.18
C CYS A 110 4.63 -4.66 13.04
N GLY A 111 3.43 -5.22 12.85
CA GLY A 111 2.91 -6.24 13.75
C GLY A 111 2.67 -5.70 15.16
N ASN A 112 2.77 -6.56 16.17
CA ASN A 112 2.55 -6.19 17.59
C ASN A 112 3.79 -5.49 18.20
N CYS A 113 4.31 -4.47 17.54
CA CYS A 113 5.44 -3.72 18.09
C CYS A 113 4.92 -2.58 18.99
N ASP A 114 5.59 -2.36 20.10
CA ASP A 114 5.28 -1.25 21.02
C ASP A 114 5.82 0.10 20.51
N CYS A 115 6.56 0.08 19.41
CA CYS A 115 7.17 1.25 18.72
C CYS A 115 8.05 2.13 19.63
N ASN A 116 8.46 1.64 20.81
CA ASN A 116 9.37 2.34 21.73
C ASN A 116 10.84 2.07 21.42
N SER A 117 11.14 1.09 20.59
CA SER A 117 12.46 0.74 20.08
C SER A 117 12.45 0.73 18.55
N SER A 118 13.61 0.74 17.91
CA SER A 118 13.66 0.68 16.44
C SER A 118 12.92 -0.56 15.94
N CYS A 119 11.84 -0.36 15.21
CA CYS A 119 11.01 -1.44 14.65
C CYS A 119 11.83 -2.45 13.82
N GLU A 120 12.93 -2.00 13.22
CA GLU A 120 13.85 -2.82 12.42
C GLU A 120 14.46 -3.99 13.19
N GLN A 121 14.53 -3.91 14.53
CA GLN A 121 15.07 -4.97 15.38
C GLN A 121 14.02 -6.03 15.77
N GLN A 122 12.76 -5.82 15.42
CA GLN A 122 11.70 -6.74 15.79
C GLN A 122 11.45 -7.77 14.67
N SER A 123 11.36 -9.04 15.05
CA SER A 123 11.13 -10.15 14.11
C SER A 123 9.77 -10.07 13.40
N SER A 124 8.87 -9.21 13.87
CA SER A 124 7.53 -8.99 13.27
C SER A 124 7.50 -7.89 12.22
N TYR A 125 8.52 -7.02 12.17
CA TYR A 125 8.54 -5.89 11.25
C TYR A 125 8.67 -6.34 9.79
N VAL A 126 7.79 -5.80 8.95
CA VAL A 126 7.84 -5.97 7.49
C VAL A 126 7.99 -4.60 6.86
N ARG A 127 9.17 -4.34 6.28
CA ARG A 127 9.42 -3.10 5.56
C ARG A 127 8.95 -3.23 4.10
N PRO A 128 7.92 -2.49 3.68
CA PRO A 128 7.58 -2.37 2.27
C PRO A 128 8.62 -1.52 1.54
N ASP A 129 8.70 -1.65 0.22
CA ASP A 129 9.52 -0.77 -0.63
C ASP A 129 8.86 0.60 -0.79
N ILE A 130 7.52 0.63 -0.84
CA ILE A 130 6.73 1.85 -0.90
C ILE A 130 5.64 1.77 0.18
N LEU A 131 5.53 2.83 0.97
CA LEU A 131 4.52 2.99 2.01
C LEU A 131 3.60 4.15 1.68
N ILE A 132 2.29 3.93 1.73
CA ILE A 132 1.27 4.95 1.50
C ILE A 132 0.55 5.26 2.81
N LEU A 133 0.53 6.54 3.20
CA LEU A 133 -0.11 7.04 4.40
C LEU A 133 -1.10 8.15 4.09
N ALA A 134 -2.21 8.20 4.81
CA ALA A 134 -3.19 9.30 4.80
C ALA A 134 -4.11 9.21 6.02
N LYS A 135 -5.35 9.66 5.89
CA LYS A 135 -6.40 9.65 6.93
C LYS A 135 -5.89 10.17 8.28
N ALA A 136 -5.36 9.31 9.14
CA ALA A 136 -4.85 9.69 10.46
C ALA A 136 -3.56 10.53 10.44
N LEU A 137 -2.92 10.73 9.28
CA LEU A 137 -1.66 11.47 9.13
C LEU A 137 -1.75 12.92 9.64
N SER A 138 -2.93 13.52 9.61
CA SER A 138 -3.17 14.88 10.13
C SER A 138 -3.96 14.89 11.45
N GLY A 139 -4.09 13.76 12.12
CA GLY A 139 -5.02 13.64 13.24
C GLY A 139 -6.50 13.81 12.82
N GLY A 140 -6.81 13.66 11.52
CA GLY A 140 -8.15 13.83 10.96
C GLY A 140 -8.57 15.28 10.72
N THR A 141 -7.67 16.25 10.87
CA THR A 141 -7.99 17.69 10.80
C THR A 141 -7.83 18.29 9.41
N TYR A 142 -6.97 17.70 8.57
CA TYR A 142 -6.64 18.21 7.24
C TYR A 142 -6.44 17.08 6.24
N PRO A 143 -6.98 17.17 5.01
CA PRO A 143 -6.75 16.13 3.99
C PRO A 143 -5.31 16.18 3.50
N ILE A 144 -4.53 15.17 3.86
CA ILE A 144 -3.14 14.99 3.44
C ILE A 144 -2.82 13.52 3.26
N SER A 145 -1.96 13.23 2.32
CA SER A 145 -1.38 11.91 2.10
C SER A 145 0.12 12.02 1.82
N ALA A 146 0.83 10.94 2.04
CA ALA A 146 2.25 10.81 1.75
C ALA A 146 2.54 9.44 1.12
N VAL A 147 3.47 9.44 0.17
CA VAL A 147 4.09 8.23 -0.37
C VAL A 147 5.56 8.27 0.03
N LEU A 148 6.02 7.24 0.72
CA LEU A 148 7.37 7.11 1.22
C LEU A 148 8.05 5.90 0.57
N CYS A 149 9.27 6.08 0.09
CA CYS A 149 10.12 5.01 -0.39
C CYS A 149 11.60 5.45 -0.32
N ASP A 150 12.50 4.52 -0.60
CA ASP A 150 13.92 4.84 -0.67
C ASP A 150 14.24 5.69 -1.91
N SER A 151 15.38 6.40 -1.88
CA SER A 151 15.77 7.36 -2.92
C SER A 151 15.90 6.70 -4.30
N ASP A 152 16.43 5.50 -4.37
CA ASP A 152 16.60 4.75 -5.62
C ASP A 152 15.28 4.46 -6.35
N ILE A 153 14.18 4.36 -5.59
CA ILE A 153 12.83 4.22 -6.14
C ILE A 153 12.25 5.61 -6.48
N MET A 154 12.40 6.59 -5.60
CA MET A 154 11.80 7.92 -5.78
C MET A 154 12.47 8.72 -6.91
N GLU A 155 13.79 8.59 -7.08
CA GLU A 155 14.57 9.36 -8.05
C GLU A 155 14.31 8.98 -9.52
N VAL A 156 13.51 7.95 -9.79
CA VAL A 156 13.01 7.71 -11.16
C VAL A 156 12.09 8.82 -11.64
N ILE A 157 11.48 9.56 -10.70
CA ILE A 157 10.67 10.76 -11.02
C ILE A 157 11.59 11.96 -11.05
N GLN A 158 11.80 12.51 -12.25
CA GLN A 158 12.68 13.64 -12.43
C GLN A 158 11.93 14.98 -12.22
N PRO A 159 12.66 16.08 -11.90
CA PRO A 159 12.06 17.39 -11.77
C PRO A 159 11.21 17.76 -12.98
N GLY A 160 9.97 18.21 -12.73
CA GLY A 160 9.01 18.60 -13.76
C GLY A 160 8.12 17.46 -14.30
N GLN A 161 8.39 16.21 -13.95
CA GLN A 161 7.58 15.06 -14.41
C GLN A 161 6.33 14.84 -13.56
N HIS A 162 6.32 15.30 -12.33
CA HIS A 162 5.19 15.20 -11.40
C HIS A 162 5.01 16.51 -10.66
N GLY A 163 3.77 16.84 -10.31
CA GLY A 163 3.47 18.05 -9.57
C GLY A 163 2.06 18.04 -8.97
N SER A 164 1.89 18.87 -7.95
CA SER A 164 0.61 19.12 -7.31
C SER A 164 0.56 20.56 -6.83
N THR A 165 -0.53 21.27 -7.09
CA THR A 165 -0.70 22.66 -6.63
C THR A 165 -0.65 22.77 -5.11
N PHE A 166 -1.25 21.84 -4.41
CA PHE A 166 -1.35 21.85 -2.95
C PHE A 166 -0.41 20.87 -2.25
N GLY A 167 0.23 19.95 -2.99
CA GLY A 167 1.16 18.98 -2.42
C GLY A 167 2.37 19.67 -1.77
N GLY A 168 2.71 19.24 -0.56
CA GLY A 168 3.85 19.78 0.18
C GLY A 168 3.67 21.21 0.69
N ASN A 169 2.44 21.74 0.75
CA ASN A 169 2.24 23.08 1.31
C ASN A 169 2.62 23.14 2.80
N PRO A 170 3.16 24.28 3.29
CA PRO A 170 3.69 24.37 4.65
C PRO A 170 2.66 24.11 5.75
N PHE A 171 1.40 24.47 5.53
CA PHE A 171 0.32 24.26 6.49
C PHE A 171 0.06 22.76 6.68
N ALA A 172 -0.16 22.02 5.59
CA ALA A 172 -0.37 20.58 5.64
C ALA A 172 0.83 19.84 6.23
N ALA A 173 2.06 20.22 5.83
CA ALA A 173 3.28 19.62 6.34
C ALA A 173 3.46 19.86 7.85
N SER A 174 3.07 21.04 8.34
CA SER A 174 3.12 21.35 9.78
C SER A 174 2.14 20.55 10.61
N ILE A 175 0.96 20.26 10.07
CA ILE A 175 -0.07 19.46 10.76
C ILE A 175 0.30 17.97 10.76
N ALA A 176 0.93 17.48 9.68
CA ALA A 176 1.31 16.08 9.54
C ALA A 176 2.58 15.70 10.32
N LYS A 177 3.32 16.67 10.85
CA LYS A 177 4.54 16.46 11.63
C LYS A 177 4.22 16.06 13.08
#